data_333d3111c0d0a897190b44c65c324906
#
_entry.id   333d3111c0d0a897190b44c65c324906
#
_cell.length_a   1.000
_cell.length_b   1.000
_cell.length_c   1.000
_cell.angle_alpha   90.00
_cell.angle_beta   90.00
_cell.angle_gamma   90.00
#
_symmetry.space_group_name_H-M   'P 1'
#
loop_
_entity.id
_entity.type
_entity.pdbx_description
1 polymer ?
#
loop_
_entity_poly.entity_id
_entity_poly.type
_entity_poly.pdbx_seq_one_letter_code
_entity_poly.pdbx_strand_id
1 'polypeptide(L)'
;MRIGLVDVDGHHFPNLALMKLSAWHKAHGDSVEFADPMFGRYDRVYMSKVFTFTPDCSDVYRCEIVRAGTGYKDYTTVLPEEVEHITPDYSLYGVHEAYGFLTRGCVNRCPWCIVPHKEGSIRPASPIREFIGSQRRAVLLDNNVLASDFGLEQIEEIVRMGIAVDFNQGLDARRACDDSYILDLLARVKWIRHIRFACDTME
;
A
#
# COMPACT_ATOMS: atom_id res chain seq x y z
N MET A 1 11.70 -7.39 21.71
CA MET A 1 12.85 -7.32 20.75
C MET A 1 13.09 -5.87 20.35
N ARG A 2 14.27 -5.55 19.80
CA ARG A 2 14.54 -4.27 19.17
C ARG A 2 14.60 -4.45 17.64
N ILE A 3 13.66 -3.83 16.95
CA ILE A 3 13.43 -4.00 15.52
C ILE A 3 13.89 -2.74 14.78
N GLY A 4 14.75 -2.94 13.79
CA GLY A 4 15.17 -1.90 12.86
C GLY A 4 14.39 -1.99 11.55
N LEU A 5 13.95 -0.86 11.00
CA LEU A 5 13.28 -0.77 9.72
C LEU A 5 14.13 0.04 8.75
N VAL A 6 14.31 -0.44 7.52
CA VAL A 6 15.04 0.24 6.46
C VAL A 6 14.13 0.40 5.25
N ASP A 7 13.78 1.64 4.96
CA ASP A 7 13.11 2.02 3.71
C ASP A 7 14.19 2.38 2.68
N VAL A 8 14.50 1.42 1.81
CA VAL A 8 15.60 1.54 0.84
C VAL A 8 15.33 2.59 -0.22
N ASP A 9 14.04 2.85 -0.50
CA ASP A 9 13.63 3.87 -1.49
C ASP A 9 13.58 5.28 -0.89
N GLY A 10 13.80 5.41 0.42
CA GLY A 10 13.74 6.66 1.17
C GLY A 10 12.33 7.01 1.65
N HIS A 11 12.26 8.01 2.54
CA HIS A 11 11.05 8.28 3.32
C HIS A 11 10.07 9.26 2.65
N HIS A 12 10.23 9.53 1.36
CA HIS A 12 9.38 10.49 0.64
C HIS A 12 7.96 9.98 0.36
N PHE A 13 7.79 8.65 0.29
CA PHE A 13 6.50 8.00 0.19
C PHE A 13 6.44 6.85 1.22
N PRO A 14 5.42 6.83 2.09
CA PRO A 14 5.37 5.84 3.16
C PRO A 14 5.33 4.40 2.65
N ASN A 15 6.17 3.56 3.21
CA ASN A 15 6.20 2.14 2.89
C ASN A 15 5.18 1.39 3.75
N LEU A 16 4.09 0.94 3.12
CA LEU A 16 2.98 0.29 3.81
C LEU A 16 3.41 -0.98 4.57
N ALA A 17 4.31 -1.78 3.97
CA ALA A 17 4.77 -3.01 4.62
C ALA A 17 5.54 -2.71 5.91
N LEU A 18 6.40 -1.68 5.91
CA LEU A 18 7.13 -1.26 7.10
C LEU A 18 6.20 -0.68 8.18
N MET A 19 5.15 0.06 7.78
CA MET A 19 4.15 0.56 8.73
C MET A 19 3.36 -0.58 9.38
N LYS A 20 3.00 -1.62 8.63
CA LYS A 20 2.32 -2.82 9.15
C LYS A 20 3.23 -3.61 10.09
N LEU A 21 4.49 -3.84 9.71
CA LEU A 21 5.49 -4.48 10.57
C LEU A 21 5.71 -3.68 11.86
N SER A 22 5.80 -2.35 11.78
CA SER A 22 5.90 -1.49 12.95
C SER A 22 4.72 -1.66 13.89
N ALA A 23 3.49 -1.62 13.35
CA ALA A 23 2.28 -1.79 14.14
C ALA A 23 2.25 -3.15 14.85
N TRP A 24 2.56 -4.21 14.11
CA TRP A 24 2.54 -5.58 14.65
C TRP A 24 3.56 -5.78 15.76
N HIS A 25 4.82 -5.38 15.54
CA HIS A 25 5.87 -5.50 16.55
C HIS A 25 5.58 -4.66 17.79
N LYS A 26 5.11 -3.42 17.63
CA LYS A 26 4.72 -2.57 18.76
C LYS A 26 3.58 -3.18 19.58
N ALA A 27 2.60 -3.79 18.92
CA ALA A 27 1.50 -4.50 19.60
C ALA A 27 1.98 -5.70 20.41
N HIS A 28 3.13 -6.30 20.05
CA HIS A 28 3.78 -7.39 20.79
C HIS A 28 4.82 -6.93 21.81
N GLY A 29 4.90 -5.63 22.09
CA GLY A 29 5.80 -5.07 23.09
C GLY A 29 7.24 -4.87 22.63
N ASP A 30 7.51 -4.96 21.32
CA ASP A 30 8.81 -4.69 20.73
C ASP A 30 9.05 -3.19 20.57
N SER A 31 10.31 -2.75 20.64
CA SER A 31 10.69 -1.39 20.26
C SER A 31 11.01 -1.35 18.76
N VAL A 32 10.45 -0.39 18.04
CA VAL A 32 10.60 -0.27 16.58
C VAL A 32 11.05 1.14 16.22
N GLU A 33 12.06 1.23 15.36
CA GLU A 33 12.58 2.50 14.86
C GLU A 33 13.14 2.32 13.44
N PHE A 34 13.34 3.42 12.71
CA PHE A 34 14.20 3.37 11.52
C PHE A 34 15.63 3.06 11.93
N ALA A 35 16.24 2.11 11.23
CA ALA A 35 17.53 1.57 11.64
C ALA A 35 18.66 2.58 11.45
N ASP A 36 19.45 2.78 12.50
CA ASP A 36 20.71 3.52 12.46
C ASP A 36 21.87 2.54 12.24
N PRO A 37 22.59 2.59 11.10
CA PRO A 37 23.65 1.65 10.79
C PRO A 37 24.92 1.85 11.62
N MET A 38 25.10 3.01 12.22
CA MET A 38 26.31 3.32 13.01
C MET A 38 26.16 2.98 14.49
N PHE A 39 25.03 3.32 15.09
CA PHE A 39 24.80 3.24 16.52
C PHE A 39 23.69 2.28 16.92
N GLY A 40 22.87 1.87 15.98
CA GLY A 40 21.76 0.97 16.23
C GLY A 40 22.23 -0.46 16.57
N ARG A 41 21.57 -1.07 17.56
CA ARG A 41 21.70 -2.51 17.86
C ARG A 41 20.31 -3.12 17.80
N TYR A 42 20.11 -4.04 16.89
CA TYR A 42 18.81 -4.65 16.60
C TYR A 42 18.89 -6.17 16.76
N ASP A 43 17.78 -6.76 17.17
CA ASP A 43 17.60 -8.21 17.16
C ASP A 43 17.25 -8.70 15.74
N ARG A 44 16.55 -7.83 14.97
CA ARG A 44 16.17 -8.07 13.58
C ARG A 44 16.03 -6.74 12.82
N VAL A 45 16.39 -6.76 11.54
CA VAL A 45 16.19 -5.64 10.62
C VAL A 45 15.34 -6.09 9.44
N TYR A 46 14.30 -5.31 9.12
CA TYR A 46 13.51 -5.48 7.89
C TYR A 46 13.92 -4.39 6.89
N MET A 47 14.30 -4.81 5.69
CA MET A 47 14.62 -3.93 4.57
C MET A 47 13.55 -4.07 3.49
N SER A 48 12.83 -3.00 3.19
CA SER A 48 11.85 -2.96 2.12
C SER A 48 12.32 -2.09 0.97
N LYS A 49 12.25 -2.63 -0.26
CA LYS A 49 12.61 -1.95 -1.50
C LYS A 49 11.50 -2.13 -2.52
N VAL A 50 10.94 -1.03 -3.01
CA VAL A 50 9.82 -1.04 -3.97
C VAL A 50 10.31 -0.92 -5.41
N PHE A 51 11.27 -0.03 -5.68
CA PHE A 51 11.71 0.27 -7.04
C PHE A 51 13.01 -0.44 -7.41
N THR A 52 13.02 -1.07 -8.58
CA THR A 52 14.19 -1.80 -9.10
C THR A 52 15.37 -0.89 -9.45
N PHE A 53 15.11 0.38 -9.75
CA PHE A 53 16.14 1.37 -10.10
C PHE A 53 16.78 2.05 -8.88
N THR A 54 16.19 1.92 -7.68
CA THR A 54 16.82 2.42 -6.45
C THR A 54 18.09 1.62 -6.17
N PRO A 55 19.24 2.26 -5.89
CA PRO A 55 20.45 1.56 -5.45
C PRO A 55 20.17 0.73 -4.20
N ASP A 56 20.89 -0.36 -4.04
CA ASP A 56 20.73 -1.20 -2.85
C ASP A 56 21.34 -0.54 -1.61
N CYS A 57 20.77 -0.84 -0.45
CA CYS A 57 21.31 -0.40 0.82
C CYS A 57 22.59 -1.20 1.13
N SER A 58 23.72 -0.50 1.32
CA SER A 58 25.01 -1.08 1.66
C SER A 58 25.23 -1.22 3.17
N ASP A 59 24.29 -0.80 4.00
CA ASP A 59 24.41 -0.84 5.44
C ASP A 59 24.51 -2.27 5.97
N VAL A 60 25.36 -2.47 6.94
CA VAL A 60 25.63 -3.77 7.56
C VAL A 60 25.14 -3.77 9.02
N TYR A 61 24.24 -4.71 9.31
CA TYR A 61 23.72 -4.94 10.65
C TYR A 61 24.19 -6.30 11.18
N ARG A 62 24.52 -6.37 12.48
CA ARG A 62 24.99 -7.61 13.14
C ARG A 62 23.83 -8.42 13.71
N CYS A 63 22.79 -8.63 12.90
CA CYS A 63 21.59 -9.36 13.26
C CYS A 63 20.98 -10.01 12.03
N GLU A 64 19.88 -10.73 12.20
CA GLU A 64 19.07 -11.23 11.08
C GLU A 64 18.51 -10.06 10.26
N ILE A 65 18.70 -10.12 8.93
CA ILE A 65 18.17 -9.13 7.99
C ILE A 65 17.19 -9.82 7.06
N VAL A 66 15.94 -9.35 7.10
CA VAL A 66 14.87 -9.78 6.19
C VAL A 66 14.72 -8.74 5.08
N ARG A 67 14.99 -9.15 3.84
CA ARG A 67 14.83 -8.28 2.65
C ARG A 67 13.62 -8.73 1.87
N ALA A 68 12.75 -7.78 1.51
CA ALA A 68 11.57 -8.06 0.70
C ALA A 68 11.16 -6.85 -0.16
N GLY A 69 10.35 -7.13 -1.16
CA GLY A 69 9.72 -6.12 -2.01
C GLY A 69 10.14 -6.21 -3.47
N THR A 70 9.33 -5.60 -4.32
CA THR A 70 9.44 -5.62 -5.79
C THR A 70 10.81 -5.17 -6.29
N GLY A 71 11.45 -4.23 -5.59
CA GLY A 71 12.78 -3.71 -5.92
C GLY A 71 13.90 -4.74 -5.85
N TYR A 72 13.72 -5.79 -5.04
CA TYR A 72 14.60 -6.96 -5.00
C TYR A 72 14.22 -8.04 -6.02
N LYS A 73 13.21 -7.80 -6.86
CA LYS A 73 12.60 -8.78 -7.78
C LYS A 73 12.05 -10.01 -7.04
N ASP A 74 11.73 -9.84 -5.78
CA ASP A 74 11.04 -10.82 -4.98
C ASP A 74 9.52 -10.55 -5.03
N TYR A 75 8.80 -11.48 -5.65
CA TYR A 75 7.34 -11.42 -5.81
C TYR A 75 6.63 -12.48 -4.96
N THR A 76 7.40 -13.24 -4.19
CA THR A 76 6.90 -14.40 -3.42
C THR A 76 6.83 -14.12 -1.93
N THR A 77 7.73 -13.29 -1.40
CA THR A 77 7.70 -12.89 -0.01
C THR A 77 6.54 -11.93 0.24
N VAL A 78 5.58 -12.40 1.03
CA VAL A 78 4.40 -11.64 1.47
C VAL A 78 4.43 -11.47 2.98
N LEU A 79 3.73 -10.46 3.49
CA LEU A 79 3.54 -10.33 4.93
C LEU A 79 2.71 -11.51 5.45
N PRO A 80 3.00 -12.02 6.67
CA PRO A 80 2.09 -12.93 7.35
C PRO A 80 0.68 -12.33 7.47
N GLU A 81 -0.35 -13.18 7.47
CA GLU A 81 -1.75 -12.73 7.48
C GLU A 81 -2.06 -11.82 8.67
N GLU A 82 -1.54 -12.15 9.85
CA GLU A 82 -1.68 -11.33 11.06
C GLU A 82 -1.02 -9.95 10.97
N VAL A 83 -0.03 -9.78 10.09
CA VAL A 83 0.62 -8.50 9.80
C VAL A 83 -0.08 -7.78 8.65
N GLU A 84 -0.57 -8.54 7.65
CA GLU A 84 -1.27 -7.95 6.50
C GLU A 84 -2.58 -7.27 6.94
N HIS A 85 -3.30 -7.84 7.90
CA HIS A 85 -4.61 -7.38 8.38
C HIS A 85 -4.54 -6.54 9.68
N ILE A 86 -3.46 -5.77 9.86
CA ILE A 86 -3.34 -4.82 10.97
C ILE A 86 -3.47 -3.39 10.47
N THR A 87 -4.06 -2.50 11.29
CA THR A 87 -4.01 -1.06 11.01
C THR A 87 -2.56 -0.57 11.02
N PRO A 88 -2.06 0.04 9.91
CA PRO A 88 -0.67 0.49 9.82
C PRO A 88 -0.30 1.53 10.86
N ASP A 89 0.96 1.54 11.27
CA ASP A 89 1.52 2.57 12.15
C ASP A 89 1.86 3.83 11.35
N TYR A 90 0.89 4.71 11.21
CA TYR A 90 1.06 5.98 10.49
C TYR A 90 2.04 6.93 11.17
N SER A 91 2.29 6.76 12.49
CA SER A 91 3.23 7.57 13.24
C SER A 91 4.68 7.32 12.82
N LEU A 92 4.98 6.15 12.25
CA LEU A 92 6.33 5.80 11.78
C LEU A 92 6.87 6.81 10.76
N TYR A 93 6.02 7.31 9.86
CA TYR A 93 6.35 8.34 8.86
C TYR A 93 5.79 9.72 9.20
N GLY A 94 5.05 9.85 10.31
CA GLY A 94 4.41 11.10 10.70
C GLY A 94 3.33 11.57 9.70
N VAL A 95 2.66 10.62 9.01
CA VAL A 95 1.64 10.95 8.02
C VAL A 95 0.26 11.03 8.63
N HIS A 96 -0.59 11.87 8.01
CA HIS A 96 -1.97 12.13 8.44
C HIS A 96 -3.01 11.47 7.53
N GLU A 97 -2.60 10.83 6.46
CA GLU A 97 -3.42 10.00 5.59
C GLU A 97 -3.25 8.52 5.96
N ALA A 98 -4.33 7.76 5.85
CA ALA A 98 -4.27 6.30 5.85
C ALA A 98 -3.72 5.79 4.50
N TYR A 99 -3.05 4.66 4.51
CA TYR A 99 -2.54 3.99 3.31
C TYR A 99 -3.02 2.54 3.31
N GLY A 100 -3.51 2.06 2.17
CA GLY A 100 -3.96 0.68 2.06
C GLY A 100 -4.42 0.29 0.67
N PHE A 101 -4.82 -0.97 0.57
CA PHE A 101 -5.41 -1.56 -0.62
C PHE A 101 -6.80 -2.07 -0.28
N LEU A 102 -7.81 -1.64 -1.03
CA LEU A 102 -9.15 -2.25 -1.01
C LEU A 102 -9.12 -3.58 -1.78
N THR A 103 -8.43 -3.56 -2.93
CA THR A 103 -8.29 -4.71 -3.82
C THR A 103 -6.82 -4.92 -4.19
N ARG A 104 -6.46 -6.15 -4.52
CA ARG A 104 -5.16 -6.52 -5.08
C ARG A 104 -5.36 -7.16 -6.46
N GLY A 105 -4.33 -7.06 -7.30
CA GLY A 105 -4.35 -7.62 -8.65
C GLY A 105 -5.09 -6.73 -9.65
N CYS A 106 -5.27 -7.23 -10.87
CA CYS A 106 -5.93 -6.50 -11.95
C CYS A 106 -6.58 -7.47 -12.93
N VAL A 107 -7.68 -7.04 -13.58
CA VAL A 107 -8.32 -7.80 -14.66
C VAL A 107 -7.57 -7.68 -15.99
N ASN A 108 -6.81 -6.58 -16.15
CA ASN A 108 -6.05 -6.30 -17.35
C ASN A 108 -4.71 -7.06 -17.35
N ARG A 109 -4.21 -7.39 -18.55
CA ARG A 109 -2.92 -8.08 -18.75
C ARG A 109 -2.02 -7.24 -19.65
N CYS A 110 -1.83 -5.97 -19.29
CA CYS A 110 -1.02 -5.04 -20.07
C CYS A 110 0.42 -5.59 -20.19
N PRO A 111 1.02 -5.63 -21.41
CA PRO A 111 2.31 -6.29 -21.64
C PRO A 111 3.48 -5.71 -20.83
N TRP A 112 3.40 -4.44 -20.46
CA TRP A 112 4.43 -3.74 -19.68
C TRP A 112 4.19 -3.75 -18.17
N CYS A 113 3.04 -4.31 -17.71
CA CYS A 113 2.64 -4.22 -16.31
C CYS A 113 3.13 -5.42 -15.50
N ILE A 114 3.69 -5.14 -14.31
CA ILE A 114 4.14 -6.18 -13.38
C ILE A 114 3.00 -6.84 -12.59
N VAL A 115 1.86 -6.16 -12.46
CA VAL A 115 0.76 -6.59 -11.58
C VAL A 115 0.26 -8.01 -11.86
N PRO A 116 0.04 -8.44 -13.13
CA PRO A 116 -0.38 -9.82 -13.39
C PRO A 116 0.61 -10.88 -12.88
N HIS A 117 1.90 -10.57 -12.88
CA HIS A 117 2.95 -11.49 -12.42
C HIS A 117 3.10 -11.47 -10.90
N LYS A 118 2.93 -10.30 -10.28
CA LYS A 118 3.14 -10.10 -8.85
C LYS A 118 1.89 -10.42 -8.02
N GLU A 119 0.74 -9.96 -8.47
CA GLU A 119 -0.50 -9.99 -7.67
C GLU A 119 -1.60 -10.86 -8.27
N GLY A 120 -1.47 -11.22 -9.57
CA GLY A 120 -2.43 -12.05 -10.28
C GLY A 120 -3.74 -11.34 -10.61
N SER A 121 -4.82 -12.09 -10.61
CA SER A 121 -6.18 -11.61 -10.88
C SER A 121 -6.69 -10.73 -9.74
N ILE A 122 -7.64 -9.84 -10.06
CA ILE A 122 -8.25 -8.96 -9.07
C ILE A 122 -8.97 -9.78 -8.00
N ARG A 123 -8.81 -9.35 -6.74
CA ARG A 123 -9.47 -9.93 -5.57
C ARG A 123 -9.64 -8.91 -4.46
N PRO A 124 -10.59 -9.08 -3.52
CA PRO A 124 -10.65 -8.32 -2.28
C PRO A 124 -9.32 -8.38 -1.51
N ALA A 125 -8.97 -7.28 -0.85
CA ALA A 125 -7.82 -7.20 0.06
C ALA A 125 -8.28 -6.83 1.47
N SER A 126 -8.52 -5.55 1.73
CA SER A 126 -8.95 -5.10 3.06
C SER A 126 -10.10 -4.10 2.96
N PRO A 127 -11.12 -4.21 3.82
CA PRO A 127 -12.13 -3.15 3.91
C PRO A 127 -11.49 -1.85 4.43
N ILE A 128 -12.01 -0.69 3.98
CA ILE A 128 -11.48 0.61 4.40
C ILE A 128 -11.42 0.76 5.93
N ARG A 129 -12.37 0.19 6.65
CA ARG A 129 -12.44 0.24 8.12
C ARG A 129 -11.26 -0.43 8.81
N GLU A 130 -10.61 -1.40 8.17
CA GLU A 130 -9.48 -2.12 8.73
C GLU A 130 -8.24 -1.23 8.88
N PHE A 131 -8.03 -0.33 7.92
CA PHE A 131 -6.81 0.48 7.90
C PHE A 131 -7.02 1.99 8.06
N ILE A 132 -8.27 2.50 8.02
CA ILE A 132 -8.50 3.94 8.16
C ILE A 132 -8.13 4.48 9.55
N GLY A 133 -8.28 3.65 10.61
CA GLY A 133 -8.02 4.08 11.97
C GLY A 133 -8.81 5.35 12.35
N SER A 134 -8.13 6.33 12.89
CA SER A 134 -8.68 7.65 13.22
C SER A 134 -8.59 8.68 12.09
N GLN A 135 -8.00 8.29 10.95
CA GLN A 135 -7.75 9.20 9.84
C GLN A 135 -9.06 9.58 9.12
N ARG A 136 -9.06 10.74 8.45
CA ARG A 136 -10.18 11.24 7.65
C ARG A 136 -9.84 11.32 6.16
N ARG A 137 -8.63 10.90 5.81
CA ARG A 137 -8.08 10.91 4.47
C ARG A 137 -7.37 9.60 4.23
N ALA A 138 -7.45 9.06 3.01
CA ALA A 138 -6.76 7.83 2.64
C ALA A 138 -6.14 7.92 1.25
N VAL A 139 -4.94 7.40 1.12
CA VAL A 139 -4.26 7.15 -0.15
C VAL A 139 -4.42 5.66 -0.46
N LEU A 140 -5.16 5.37 -1.50
CA LEU A 140 -5.49 4.01 -1.93
C LEU A 140 -4.51 3.59 -3.03
N LEU A 141 -3.90 2.44 -2.83
CA LEU A 141 -2.80 1.93 -3.66
C LEU A 141 -3.26 0.88 -4.68
N ASP A 142 -4.56 0.77 -4.86
CA ASP A 142 -5.22 -0.20 -5.73
C ASP A 142 -4.78 -0.10 -7.19
N ASN A 143 -4.63 -1.25 -7.84
CA ASN A 143 -4.25 -1.30 -9.25
C ASN A 143 -5.44 -1.10 -10.20
N ASN A 144 -6.64 -1.61 -9.85
CA ASN A 144 -7.86 -1.44 -10.65
C ASN A 144 -9.13 -1.67 -9.82
N VAL A 145 -9.36 -0.80 -8.83
CA VAL A 145 -10.47 -0.94 -7.88
C VAL A 145 -11.85 -0.98 -8.54
N LEU A 146 -12.05 -0.23 -9.65
CA LEU A 146 -13.33 -0.16 -10.36
C LEU A 146 -13.74 -1.47 -11.05
N ALA A 147 -12.84 -2.43 -11.19
CA ALA A 147 -13.12 -3.72 -11.78
C ALA A 147 -13.54 -4.80 -10.76
N SER A 148 -13.87 -4.40 -9.54
CA SER A 148 -14.24 -5.30 -8.44
C SER A 148 -15.51 -4.83 -7.76
N ASP A 149 -16.51 -5.71 -7.63
CA ASP A 149 -17.74 -5.40 -6.90
C ASP A 149 -17.40 -5.01 -5.43
N PHE A 150 -16.53 -5.78 -4.80
CA PHE A 150 -16.03 -5.41 -3.45
C PHE A 150 -15.37 -4.03 -3.44
N GLY A 151 -14.58 -3.70 -4.47
CA GLY A 151 -13.96 -2.37 -4.60
C GLY A 151 -15.01 -1.27 -4.67
N LEU A 152 -16.07 -1.45 -5.46
CA LEU A 152 -17.19 -0.50 -5.57
C LEU A 152 -17.95 -0.36 -4.24
N GLU A 153 -18.23 -1.47 -3.55
CA GLU A 153 -18.84 -1.45 -2.20
C GLU A 153 -17.98 -0.64 -1.20
N GLN A 154 -16.65 -0.79 -1.28
CA GLN A 154 -15.76 -0.04 -0.41
C GLN A 154 -15.73 1.46 -0.76
N ILE A 155 -15.85 1.83 -2.04
CA ILE A 155 -15.98 3.24 -2.45
C ILE A 155 -17.31 3.81 -1.92
N GLU A 156 -18.41 3.08 -1.95
CA GLU A 156 -19.67 3.49 -1.31
C GLU A 156 -19.50 3.73 0.20
N GLU A 157 -18.79 2.82 0.87
CA GLU A 157 -18.49 2.95 2.29
C GLU A 157 -17.66 4.20 2.59
N ILE A 158 -16.64 4.48 1.77
CA ILE A 158 -15.82 5.69 1.83
C ILE A 158 -16.70 6.96 1.71
N VAL A 159 -17.62 6.98 0.75
CA VAL A 159 -18.59 8.08 0.57
C VAL A 159 -19.45 8.24 1.82
N ARG A 160 -20.00 7.13 2.33
CA ARG A 160 -20.86 7.11 3.55
C ARG A 160 -20.12 7.61 4.79
N MET A 161 -18.85 7.22 4.94
CA MET A 161 -17.99 7.68 6.04
C MET A 161 -17.48 9.11 5.87
N GLY A 162 -17.65 9.70 4.68
CA GLY A 162 -17.17 11.06 4.37
C GLY A 162 -15.66 11.21 4.33
N ILE A 163 -14.94 10.10 4.06
CA ILE A 163 -13.48 10.06 3.94
C ILE A 163 -13.07 10.69 2.61
N ALA A 164 -12.04 11.54 2.62
CA ALA A 164 -11.43 12.04 1.39
C ALA A 164 -10.35 11.05 0.91
N VAL A 165 -10.30 10.76 -0.39
CA VAL A 165 -9.36 9.77 -0.93
C VAL A 165 -8.55 10.27 -2.11
N ASP A 166 -7.42 9.63 -2.33
CA ASP A 166 -6.59 9.71 -3.53
C ASP A 166 -6.32 8.28 -4.03
N PHE A 167 -6.79 7.93 -5.22
CA PHE A 167 -6.42 6.67 -5.87
C PHE A 167 -5.08 6.87 -6.58
N ASN A 168 -4.01 6.51 -5.89
CA ASN A 168 -2.64 6.86 -6.26
C ASN A 168 -2.20 6.31 -7.63
N GLN A 169 -2.69 5.13 -8.03
CA GLN A 169 -2.37 4.51 -9.32
C GLN A 169 -3.28 4.98 -10.47
N GLY A 170 -4.29 5.80 -10.16
CA GLY A 170 -5.33 6.21 -11.10
C GLY A 170 -6.46 5.17 -11.24
N LEU A 171 -7.54 5.58 -11.88
CA LEU A 171 -8.74 4.78 -12.11
C LEU A 171 -8.82 4.38 -13.58
N ASP A 172 -9.28 3.18 -13.89
CA ASP A 172 -9.48 2.72 -15.27
C ASP A 172 -10.59 3.55 -15.95
N ALA A 173 -10.21 4.39 -16.91
CA ALA A 173 -11.11 5.30 -17.63
C ALA A 173 -12.25 4.55 -18.31
N ARG A 174 -12.00 3.37 -18.89
CA ARG A 174 -13.00 2.57 -19.58
C ARG A 174 -14.10 2.14 -18.63
N ARG A 175 -13.73 1.64 -17.45
CA ARG A 175 -14.70 1.24 -16.42
C ARG A 175 -15.59 2.40 -15.99
N ALA A 176 -14.99 3.59 -15.85
CA ALA A 176 -15.76 4.78 -15.50
C ALA A 176 -16.67 5.25 -16.62
N CYS A 177 -16.27 5.12 -17.90
CA CYS A 177 -17.07 5.54 -19.04
C CYS A 177 -18.18 4.54 -19.42
N ASP A 178 -17.95 3.25 -19.18
CA ASP A 178 -18.88 2.19 -19.59
C ASP A 178 -20.06 2.02 -18.61
N ASP A 179 -19.96 2.56 -17.40
CA ASP A 179 -20.97 2.38 -16.35
C ASP A 179 -21.33 3.71 -15.67
N SER A 180 -22.55 4.17 -15.91
CA SER A 180 -23.08 5.40 -15.31
C SER A 180 -23.14 5.35 -13.80
N TYR A 181 -23.35 4.17 -13.20
CA TYR A 181 -23.32 3.98 -11.76
C TYR A 181 -21.93 4.31 -11.19
N ILE A 182 -20.86 3.87 -11.86
CA ILE A 182 -19.47 4.18 -11.44
C ILE A 182 -19.23 5.69 -11.52
N LEU A 183 -19.66 6.36 -12.57
CA LEU A 183 -19.53 7.82 -12.69
C LEU A 183 -20.27 8.54 -11.57
N ASP A 184 -21.51 8.16 -11.29
CA ASP A 184 -22.32 8.74 -10.22
C ASP A 184 -21.69 8.50 -8.84
N LEU A 185 -21.10 7.32 -8.64
CA LEU A 185 -20.38 7.00 -7.40
C LEU A 185 -19.15 7.88 -7.24
N LEU A 186 -18.32 8.00 -8.28
CA LEU A 186 -17.11 8.83 -8.27
C LEU A 186 -17.42 10.32 -8.08
N ALA A 187 -18.55 10.81 -8.59
CA ALA A 187 -19.01 12.19 -8.38
C ALA A 187 -19.33 12.50 -6.91
N ARG A 188 -19.66 11.49 -6.09
CA ARG A 188 -19.94 11.64 -4.66
C ARG A 188 -18.69 11.53 -3.77
N VAL A 189 -17.58 11.04 -4.31
CA VAL A 189 -16.32 10.88 -3.58
C VAL A 189 -15.72 12.24 -3.24
N LYS A 190 -15.21 12.37 -2.02
CA LYS A 190 -14.36 13.51 -1.64
C LYS A 190 -12.92 13.23 -2.05
N TRP A 191 -12.36 14.07 -2.87
CA TRP A 191 -11.01 13.92 -3.39
C TRP A 191 -9.99 14.71 -2.56
N ILE A 192 -8.85 14.08 -2.25
CA ILE A 192 -7.70 14.78 -1.62
C ILE A 192 -7.02 15.68 -2.67
N ARG A 193 -6.94 15.19 -3.90
CA ARG A 193 -6.34 15.88 -5.06
C ARG A 193 -7.31 15.77 -6.24
N HIS A 194 -6.85 16.15 -7.43
CA HIS A 194 -7.60 15.88 -8.65
C HIS A 194 -7.73 14.37 -8.91
N ILE A 195 -8.85 13.98 -9.47
CA ILE A 195 -9.06 12.62 -9.95
C ILE A 195 -8.10 12.33 -11.11
N ARG A 196 -7.54 11.13 -11.12
CA ARG A 196 -6.65 10.64 -12.18
C ARG A 196 -7.26 9.43 -12.82
N PHE A 197 -7.26 9.42 -14.14
CA PHE A 197 -7.68 8.27 -14.94
C PHE A 197 -6.48 7.70 -15.70
N ALA A 198 -6.37 6.37 -15.70
CA ALA A 198 -5.49 5.62 -16.56
C ALA A 198 -6.23 5.25 -17.85
N CYS A 199 -5.63 5.56 -18.98
CA CYS A 199 -6.12 5.22 -20.30
C CYS A 199 -4.99 4.56 -21.10
N ASP A 200 -4.75 3.27 -20.82
CA ASP A 200 -3.57 2.54 -21.32
C ASP A 200 -3.81 1.93 -22.71
N THR A 201 -5.05 1.93 -23.20
CA THR A 201 -5.42 1.47 -24.55
C THR A 201 -6.38 2.45 -25.18
N MET A 202 -6.19 2.71 -26.47
CA MET A 202 -7.08 3.58 -27.27
C MET A 202 -8.08 2.79 -28.12
N GLU A 203 -8.41 1.55 -27.71
CA GLU A 203 -9.44 0.72 -28.35
C GLU A 203 -10.75 0.82 -27.61
#